data_4c482f7f291cded53db239f9664293e5
#
_entry.id   4c482f7f291cded53db239f9664293e5
#
_cell.length_a   1.000
_cell.length_b   1.000
_cell.length_c   1.000
_cell.angle_alpha   90.00
_cell.angle_beta   90.00
_cell.angle_gamma   90.00
#
_symmetry.space_group_name_H-M   'P 1'
#
loop_
_entity.id
_entity.type
_entity.pdbx_description
1 polymer ?
#
loop_
_entity_poly.entity_id
_entity_poly.type
_entity_poly.pdbx_seq_one_letter_code
_entity_poly.pdbx_strand_id
1 'polypeptide(L)'
;MANKRQLTIAVSGLNAIDSPGPGVAVIRGLKEAKSFDCRIIGLSYESLEPGIFMHDLVDKTYLIPYPSSGAEVIMERLEYIHSQEKLDIIIPNFDAELYPFIKLEKQLKEMGIHTFLPTLEQFEERHKVNLDEFGRKYGIKVPKGKVYYDLGSAQKLSKDFEFPVLVKGKYYEAYVAYNEDQVKTYYNKITAKWGAPIIIQEFVHGSEFNVTGLGDGLGNTIAAVPMRKQYITDKGKAWGGVSISDYRMLEMTNQFISQTKWRGGFELELMKDKQNDFFLLEINPRMPAWIYLAVGAGQNIPEALVQLALGEEVPPFTDYKVGKMFVRYAWDMIVDIEEFQQISTNGEL
;
A
#
# COMPACT_ATOMS: atom_id res chain seq x y z
N MET A 1 4.90 4.53 36.35
CA MET A 1 4.75 4.47 34.89
C MET A 1 3.42 5.11 34.57
N ALA A 2 3.37 6.12 33.70
CA ALA A 2 2.08 6.67 33.27
C ALA A 2 1.27 5.55 32.61
N ASN A 3 -0.01 5.47 32.95
CA ASN A 3 -0.90 4.47 32.36
C ASN A 3 -1.05 4.83 30.89
N LYS A 4 -0.54 4.00 29.96
CA LYS A 4 -0.70 4.22 28.53
C LYS A 4 -2.17 4.13 28.13
N ARG A 5 -2.56 4.91 27.14
CA ARG A 5 -3.90 4.81 26.55
C ARG A 5 -4.07 3.40 25.94
N GLN A 6 -5.19 2.77 26.22
CA GLN A 6 -5.59 1.51 25.58
C GLN A 6 -6.40 1.82 24.32
N LEU A 7 -6.06 1.22 23.19
CA LEU A 7 -6.75 1.39 21.93
C LEU A 7 -7.18 0.04 21.36
N THR A 8 -8.35 -0.03 20.75
CA THR A 8 -8.79 -1.18 19.95
C THR A 8 -8.61 -0.83 18.46
N ILE A 9 -7.68 -1.49 17.80
CA ILE A 9 -7.27 -1.17 16.43
C ILE A 9 -7.61 -2.33 15.51
N ALA A 10 -8.45 -2.08 14.51
CA ALA A 10 -8.76 -3.04 13.47
C ALA A 10 -7.77 -2.92 12.30
N VAL A 11 -7.24 -4.03 11.82
CA VAL A 11 -6.20 -4.08 10.79
C VAL A 11 -6.55 -5.15 9.76
N SER A 12 -6.59 -4.78 8.47
CA SER A 12 -6.72 -5.73 7.36
C SER A 12 -5.37 -6.15 6.78
N GLY A 13 -5.37 -7.04 5.78
CA GLY A 13 -4.15 -7.46 5.10
C GLY A 13 -3.40 -8.57 5.79
N LEU A 14 -4.13 -9.52 6.36
CA LEU A 14 -3.61 -10.67 7.11
C LEU A 14 -3.19 -11.85 6.23
N ASN A 15 -3.39 -11.74 4.92
CA ASN A 15 -3.06 -12.79 3.95
C ASN A 15 -1.56 -12.94 3.70
N ALA A 16 -1.17 -14.08 3.13
CA ALA A 16 0.22 -14.38 2.74
C ALA A 16 0.32 -15.17 1.42
N ILE A 17 -0.60 -14.92 0.48
CA ILE A 17 -0.52 -15.56 -0.85
C ILE A 17 0.61 -14.89 -1.65
N ASP A 18 1.55 -15.66 -2.20
CA ASP A 18 2.76 -15.25 -2.93
C ASP A 18 3.76 -14.42 -2.09
N SER A 19 3.31 -13.58 -1.20
CA SER A 19 4.10 -12.84 -0.21
C SER A 19 3.17 -12.32 0.89
N PRO A 20 3.68 -12.12 2.11
CA PRO A 20 2.86 -11.58 3.19
C PRO A 20 2.19 -10.26 2.80
N GLY A 21 0.91 -10.10 3.17
CA GLY A 21 0.20 -8.82 3.13
C GLY A 21 0.80 -7.80 4.10
N PRO A 22 0.39 -6.54 4.04
CA PRO A 22 0.92 -5.50 4.93
C PRO A 22 0.47 -5.64 6.40
N GLY A 23 -0.69 -6.24 6.65
CA GLY A 23 -1.35 -6.21 7.96
C GLY A 23 -0.51 -6.74 9.11
N VAL A 24 0.09 -7.92 8.96
CA VAL A 24 0.96 -8.49 10.02
C VAL A 24 2.16 -7.57 10.31
N ALA A 25 2.76 -6.97 9.28
CA ALA A 25 3.87 -6.03 9.45
C ALA A 25 3.43 -4.74 10.17
N VAL A 26 2.23 -4.24 9.87
CA VAL A 26 1.60 -3.10 10.57
C VAL A 26 1.34 -3.44 12.03
N ILE A 27 0.71 -4.59 12.31
CA ILE A 27 0.40 -5.06 13.67
C ILE A 27 1.68 -5.15 14.52
N ARG A 28 2.76 -5.69 13.97
CA ARG A 28 4.05 -5.74 14.67
C ARG A 28 4.55 -4.35 15.06
N GLY A 29 4.42 -3.36 14.17
CA GLY A 29 4.75 -1.97 14.49
C GLY A 29 3.85 -1.38 15.60
N LEU A 30 2.54 -1.69 15.57
CA LEU A 30 1.59 -1.25 16.61
C LEU A 30 1.89 -1.88 17.98
N LYS A 31 2.24 -3.17 18.02
CA LYS A 31 2.62 -3.85 19.28
C LYS A 31 3.95 -3.30 19.87
N GLU A 32 4.78 -2.64 19.05
CA GLU A 32 6.00 -1.94 19.48
C GLU A 32 5.79 -0.44 19.79
N ALA A 33 4.53 0.05 19.74
CA ALA A 33 4.22 1.44 20.01
C ALA A 33 4.60 1.86 21.44
N LYS A 34 5.10 3.08 21.56
CA LYS A 34 5.51 3.64 22.87
C LYS A 34 4.46 4.56 23.48
N SER A 35 3.59 5.13 22.65
CA SER A 35 2.59 6.12 23.06
C SER A 35 1.28 5.49 23.56
N PHE A 36 0.96 4.25 23.16
CA PHE A 36 -0.25 3.54 23.55
C PHE A 36 0.02 2.03 23.68
N ASP A 37 -0.90 1.32 24.31
CA ASP A 37 -1.04 -0.13 24.21
C ASP A 37 -2.27 -0.46 23.36
N CYS A 38 -2.28 -1.59 22.64
CA CYS A 38 -3.36 -1.88 21.72
C CYS A 38 -3.87 -3.32 21.82
N ARG A 39 -5.19 -3.45 21.70
CA ARG A 39 -5.90 -4.66 21.33
C ARG A 39 -6.08 -4.67 19.82
N ILE A 40 -5.71 -5.75 19.16
CA ILE A 40 -5.74 -5.88 17.71
C ILE A 40 -6.92 -6.73 17.26
N ILE A 41 -7.74 -6.16 16.39
CA ILE A 41 -8.83 -6.86 15.71
C ILE A 41 -8.42 -7.09 14.25
N GLY A 42 -8.30 -8.35 13.87
CA GLY A 42 -8.03 -8.74 12.50
C GLY A 42 -9.27 -8.58 11.62
N LEU A 43 -9.13 -7.95 10.45
CA LEU A 43 -10.15 -7.90 9.40
C LEU A 43 -9.67 -8.74 8.22
N SER A 44 -10.34 -9.84 7.94
CA SER A 44 -9.96 -10.78 6.88
C SER A 44 -11.05 -10.94 5.84
N TYR A 45 -10.65 -11.26 4.62
CA TYR A 45 -11.57 -11.55 3.52
C TYR A 45 -11.75 -13.05 3.32
N GLU A 46 -10.76 -13.85 3.69
CA GLU A 46 -10.73 -15.29 3.55
C GLU A 46 -10.42 -15.97 4.86
N SER A 47 -11.06 -17.10 5.11
CA SER A 47 -10.90 -17.88 6.36
C SER A 47 -9.52 -18.58 6.51
N LEU A 48 -8.69 -18.57 5.47
CA LEU A 48 -7.33 -19.14 5.47
C LEU A 48 -6.22 -18.08 5.40
N GLU A 49 -6.52 -16.85 5.75
CA GLU A 49 -5.46 -15.84 5.89
C GLU A 49 -4.61 -16.18 7.13
N PRO A 50 -3.28 -16.36 7.00
CA PRO A 50 -2.45 -16.83 8.14
C PRO A 50 -2.50 -15.94 9.37
N GLY A 51 -2.66 -14.62 9.18
CA GLY A 51 -2.72 -13.68 10.30
C GLY A 51 -3.92 -13.90 11.23
N ILE A 52 -4.97 -14.61 10.81
CA ILE A 52 -6.12 -15.01 11.64
C ILE A 52 -5.65 -15.82 12.85
N PHE A 53 -4.70 -16.72 12.62
CA PHE A 53 -4.22 -17.72 13.59
C PHE A 53 -2.96 -17.27 14.34
N MET A 54 -2.54 -16.02 14.18
CA MET A 54 -1.39 -15.43 14.90
C MET A 54 -1.85 -14.85 16.25
N HIS A 55 -2.26 -15.71 17.19
CA HIS A 55 -2.86 -15.33 18.48
C HIS A 55 -1.93 -14.50 19.39
N ASP A 56 -0.62 -14.52 19.14
CA ASP A 56 0.35 -13.65 19.79
C ASP A 56 0.33 -12.18 19.26
N LEU A 57 -0.26 -11.98 18.09
CA LEU A 57 -0.37 -10.67 17.44
C LEU A 57 -1.79 -10.15 17.34
N VAL A 58 -2.76 -11.03 17.06
CA VAL A 58 -4.16 -10.68 16.79
C VAL A 58 -5.02 -11.23 17.94
N ASP A 59 -5.75 -10.35 18.59
CA ASP A 59 -6.55 -10.70 19.77
C ASP A 59 -7.92 -11.30 19.39
N LYS A 60 -8.47 -10.91 18.25
CA LYS A 60 -9.70 -11.46 17.66
C LYS A 60 -9.76 -11.13 16.16
N THR A 61 -10.41 -11.99 15.36
CA THR A 61 -10.55 -11.78 13.92
C THR A 61 -12.00 -11.85 13.47
N TYR A 62 -12.35 -11.04 12.47
CA TYR A 62 -13.64 -11.02 11.81
C TYR A 62 -13.47 -11.10 10.30
N LEU A 63 -14.29 -11.95 9.65
CA LEU A 63 -14.44 -11.88 8.21
C LEU A 63 -15.31 -10.67 7.84
N ILE A 64 -14.86 -9.94 6.84
CA ILE A 64 -15.56 -8.78 6.30
C ILE A 64 -15.92 -9.00 4.82
N PRO A 65 -16.98 -8.35 4.32
CA PRO A 65 -17.35 -8.42 2.91
C PRO A 65 -16.24 -7.89 2.00
N TYR A 66 -16.09 -8.49 0.81
CA TYR A 66 -15.17 -7.97 -0.19
C TYR A 66 -15.48 -6.53 -0.58
N PRO A 67 -14.48 -5.73 -0.95
CA PRO A 67 -14.70 -4.33 -1.38
C PRO A 67 -15.71 -4.18 -2.51
N SER A 68 -15.82 -5.19 -3.38
CA SER A 68 -16.79 -5.24 -4.47
C SER A 68 -18.26 -5.36 -4.03
N SER A 69 -18.51 -5.72 -2.77
CA SER A 69 -19.87 -5.80 -2.22
C SER A 69 -20.50 -4.42 -1.95
N GLY A 70 -19.69 -3.36 -2.01
CA GLY A 70 -20.13 -2.00 -1.77
C GLY A 70 -19.90 -1.49 -0.34
N ALA A 71 -19.88 -0.16 -0.21
CA ALA A 71 -19.55 0.50 1.06
C ALA A 71 -20.62 0.24 2.13
N GLU A 72 -21.90 0.16 1.76
CA GLU A 72 -23.01 -0.06 2.69
C GLU A 72 -22.89 -1.41 3.41
N VAL A 73 -22.63 -2.49 2.65
CA VAL A 73 -22.47 -3.85 3.22
C VAL A 73 -21.25 -3.94 4.13
N ILE A 74 -20.17 -3.24 3.76
CA ILE A 74 -18.99 -3.13 4.63
C ILE A 74 -19.35 -2.39 5.91
N MET A 75 -20.10 -1.29 5.81
CA MET A 75 -20.51 -0.49 6.96
C MET A 75 -21.34 -1.28 7.95
N GLU A 76 -22.36 -2.02 7.51
CA GLU A 76 -23.18 -2.89 8.36
C GLU A 76 -22.32 -3.90 9.15
N ARG A 77 -21.32 -4.49 8.49
CA ARG A 77 -20.40 -5.42 9.16
C ARG A 77 -19.49 -4.71 10.17
N LEU A 78 -19.02 -3.50 9.86
CA LEU A 78 -18.21 -2.71 10.79
C LEU A 78 -19.02 -2.22 11.99
N GLU A 79 -20.29 -1.87 11.83
CA GLU A 79 -21.21 -1.55 12.92
C GLU A 79 -21.36 -2.72 13.89
N TYR A 80 -21.55 -3.93 13.35
CA TYR A 80 -21.58 -5.15 14.16
C TYR A 80 -20.27 -5.32 14.95
N ILE A 81 -19.12 -5.27 14.26
CA ILE A 81 -17.81 -5.46 14.90
C ILE A 81 -17.58 -4.39 15.96
N HIS A 82 -17.90 -3.14 15.67
CA HIS A 82 -17.75 -2.04 16.64
C HIS A 82 -18.68 -2.21 17.85
N SER A 83 -19.88 -2.75 17.66
CA SER A 83 -20.80 -3.06 18.79
C SER A 83 -20.18 -4.05 19.76
N GLN A 84 -19.40 -5.01 19.27
CA GLN A 84 -18.73 -6.06 20.06
C GLN A 84 -17.40 -5.57 20.66
N GLU A 85 -16.55 -4.92 19.87
CA GLU A 85 -15.14 -4.67 20.18
C GLU A 85 -14.81 -3.25 20.58
N LYS A 86 -15.72 -2.28 20.30
CA LYS A 86 -15.49 -0.85 20.56
C LYS A 86 -14.23 -0.34 19.85
N LEU A 87 -14.21 -0.44 18.52
CA LEU A 87 -13.09 -0.01 17.70
C LEU A 87 -12.80 1.49 17.88
N ASP A 88 -11.53 1.84 18.08
CA ASP A 88 -11.05 3.22 18.06
C ASP A 88 -10.49 3.60 16.68
N ILE A 89 -9.81 2.67 16.02
CA ILE A 89 -9.10 2.91 14.75
C ILE A 89 -9.31 1.74 13.78
N ILE A 90 -9.38 2.06 12.49
CA ILE A 90 -9.29 1.07 11.41
C ILE A 90 -8.13 1.45 10.48
N ILE A 91 -7.26 0.48 10.17
CA ILE A 91 -6.15 0.61 9.24
C ILE A 91 -6.35 -0.38 8.09
N PRO A 92 -6.97 0.04 6.98
CA PRO A 92 -7.06 -0.78 5.77
C PRO A 92 -5.71 -0.82 5.05
N ASN A 93 -5.35 -1.99 4.49
CA ASN A 93 -4.03 -2.24 3.91
C ASN A 93 -4.03 -2.79 2.48
N PHE A 94 -5.19 -2.85 1.82
CA PHE A 94 -5.29 -3.23 0.41
C PHE A 94 -5.77 -2.06 -0.44
N ASP A 95 -5.19 -1.89 -1.62
CA ASP A 95 -5.62 -0.86 -2.58
C ASP A 95 -7.11 -0.94 -2.91
N ALA A 96 -7.63 -2.16 -3.05
CA ALA A 96 -9.03 -2.39 -3.40
C ALA A 96 -10.03 -1.93 -2.33
N GLU A 97 -9.64 -1.96 -1.05
CA GLU A 97 -10.53 -1.59 0.06
C GLU A 97 -10.48 -0.09 0.39
N LEU A 98 -9.42 0.62 -0.03
CA LEU A 98 -9.27 2.03 0.35
C LEU A 98 -10.43 2.90 -0.15
N TYR A 99 -10.92 2.67 -1.37
CA TYR A 99 -12.02 3.46 -1.92
C TYR A 99 -13.29 3.42 -1.05
N PRO A 100 -13.86 2.25 -0.67
CA PRO A 100 -14.98 2.22 0.25
C PRO A 100 -14.64 2.81 1.63
N PHE A 101 -13.47 2.55 2.20
CA PHE A 101 -13.10 3.14 3.50
C PHE A 101 -12.97 4.67 3.47
N ILE A 102 -12.41 5.24 2.39
CA ILE A 102 -12.36 6.70 2.19
C ILE A 102 -13.80 7.28 2.15
N LYS A 103 -14.71 6.61 1.46
CA LYS A 103 -16.12 7.03 1.40
C LYS A 103 -16.84 6.93 2.73
N LEU A 104 -16.49 5.95 3.53
CA LEU A 104 -17.07 5.71 4.86
C LEU A 104 -16.42 6.55 5.98
N GLU A 105 -15.31 7.26 5.72
CA GLU A 105 -14.53 7.96 6.76
C GLU A 105 -15.39 8.85 7.66
N LYS A 106 -16.33 9.59 7.07
CA LYS A 106 -17.23 10.47 7.83
C LYS A 106 -18.15 9.69 8.78
N GLN A 107 -18.78 8.63 8.28
CA GLN A 107 -19.69 7.79 9.06
C GLN A 107 -18.94 7.05 10.18
N LEU A 108 -17.76 6.52 9.88
CA LEU A 108 -16.88 5.89 10.87
C LEU A 108 -16.53 6.88 12.00
N LYS A 109 -16.16 8.10 11.63
CA LYS A 109 -15.84 9.16 12.59
C LYS A 109 -17.05 9.53 13.49
N GLU A 110 -18.25 9.57 12.94
CA GLU A 110 -19.49 9.79 13.70
C GLU A 110 -19.76 8.68 14.74
N MET A 111 -19.26 7.47 14.49
CA MET A 111 -19.27 6.35 15.44
C MET A 111 -18.09 6.37 16.43
N GLY A 112 -17.16 7.30 16.31
CA GLY A 112 -15.94 7.34 17.12
C GLY A 112 -14.80 6.48 16.59
N ILE A 113 -14.91 5.95 15.37
CA ILE A 113 -13.88 5.16 14.72
C ILE A 113 -13.04 6.07 13.80
N HIS A 114 -11.75 6.12 14.02
CA HIS A 114 -10.85 6.98 13.26
C HIS A 114 -10.10 6.21 12.16
N THR A 115 -9.81 6.92 11.09
CA THR A 115 -8.92 6.46 10.01
C THR A 115 -7.98 7.60 9.63
N PHE A 116 -6.86 7.29 8.96
CA PHE A 116 -5.97 8.31 8.42
C PHE A 116 -5.56 7.92 7.00
N LEU A 117 -6.44 8.18 6.05
CA LEU A 117 -6.37 7.74 4.66
C LEU A 117 -6.10 8.93 3.72
N PRO A 118 -5.60 8.71 2.51
CA PRO A 118 -5.57 9.76 1.50
C PRO A 118 -6.98 10.27 1.21
N THR A 119 -7.09 11.51 0.75
CA THR A 119 -8.37 12.04 0.28
C THR A 119 -8.83 11.29 -0.97
N LEU A 120 -10.12 11.36 -1.28
CA LEU A 120 -10.66 10.75 -2.51
C LEU A 120 -9.94 11.29 -3.76
N GLU A 121 -9.67 12.60 -3.81
CA GLU A 121 -8.95 13.23 -4.90
C GLU A 121 -7.54 12.65 -5.06
N GLN A 122 -6.76 12.57 -3.97
CA GLN A 122 -5.42 11.96 -3.97
C GLN A 122 -5.46 10.49 -4.40
N PHE A 123 -6.48 9.76 -3.94
CA PHE A 123 -6.66 8.36 -4.29
C PHE A 123 -6.96 8.20 -5.79
N GLU A 124 -7.76 9.06 -6.39
CA GLU A 124 -8.11 9.01 -7.81
C GLU A 124 -6.96 9.50 -8.72
N GLU A 125 -6.30 10.59 -8.34
CA GLU A 125 -5.20 11.16 -9.14
C GLU A 125 -3.99 10.22 -9.27
N ARG A 126 -3.72 9.40 -8.24
CA ARG A 126 -2.56 8.49 -8.21
C ARG A 126 -2.66 7.31 -9.18
N HIS A 127 -3.81 7.09 -9.81
CA HIS A 127 -3.97 5.93 -10.72
C HIS A 127 -2.96 5.95 -11.86
N LYS A 128 -2.43 4.77 -12.21
CA LYS A 128 -1.43 4.59 -13.28
C LYS A 128 -1.80 5.25 -14.60
N VAL A 129 -3.10 5.31 -14.91
CA VAL A 129 -3.61 5.98 -16.12
C VAL A 129 -3.41 7.50 -16.09
N ASN A 130 -3.29 8.08 -14.91
CA ASN A 130 -3.13 9.52 -14.69
C ASN A 130 -1.66 9.91 -14.41
N LEU A 131 -0.73 8.96 -14.37
CA LEU A 131 0.64 9.18 -13.88
C LEU A 131 1.38 10.28 -14.66
N ASP A 132 1.21 10.35 -15.98
CA ASP A 132 1.83 11.39 -16.82
C ASP A 132 1.28 12.80 -16.49
N GLU A 133 -0.03 12.90 -16.30
CA GLU A 133 -0.67 14.15 -15.88
C GLU A 133 -0.28 14.54 -14.46
N PHE A 134 -0.26 13.56 -13.54
CA PHE A 134 0.20 13.71 -12.17
C PHE A 134 1.64 14.26 -12.12
N GLY A 135 2.55 13.66 -12.89
CA GLY A 135 3.94 14.11 -12.98
C GLY A 135 4.06 15.56 -13.44
N ARG A 136 3.29 15.95 -14.47
CA ARG A 136 3.26 17.34 -14.97
C ARG A 136 2.65 18.32 -13.96
N LYS A 137 1.54 17.94 -13.31
CA LYS A 137 0.85 18.79 -12.32
C LYS A 137 1.73 19.11 -11.12
N TYR A 138 2.46 18.13 -10.60
CA TYR A 138 3.25 18.24 -9.36
C TYR A 138 4.75 18.38 -9.57
N GLY A 139 5.21 18.47 -10.84
CA GLY A 139 6.63 18.61 -11.17
C GLY A 139 7.46 17.37 -10.82
N ILE A 140 6.83 16.18 -10.75
CA ILE A 140 7.48 14.92 -10.40
C ILE A 140 7.85 14.18 -11.69
N LYS A 141 9.11 13.75 -11.78
CA LYS A 141 9.61 13.01 -12.94
C LYS A 141 8.96 11.62 -13.00
N VAL A 142 8.27 11.36 -14.11
CA VAL A 142 7.63 10.08 -14.41
C VAL A 142 8.06 9.60 -15.78
N PRO A 143 8.07 8.27 -16.09
CA PRO A 143 8.28 7.83 -17.46
C PRO A 143 7.15 8.33 -18.36
N LYS A 144 7.48 8.78 -19.55
CA LYS A 144 6.48 9.17 -20.55
C LYS A 144 5.49 8.05 -20.78
N GLY A 145 4.20 8.33 -20.66
CA GLY A 145 3.13 7.33 -20.77
C GLY A 145 1.94 7.86 -21.57
N LYS A 146 1.21 6.94 -22.22
CA LYS A 146 0.00 7.26 -22.94
C LYS A 146 -1.02 6.13 -22.78
N VAL A 147 -2.28 6.51 -22.62
CA VAL A 147 -3.41 5.60 -22.42
C VAL A 147 -4.08 5.30 -23.76
N TYR A 148 -4.40 4.04 -24.02
CA TYR A 148 -5.00 3.57 -25.25
C TYR A 148 -6.25 2.74 -24.95
N TYR A 149 -7.34 3.07 -25.62
CA TYR A 149 -8.62 2.38 -25.47
C TYR A 149 -8.88 1.37 -26.59
N ASP A 150 -8.14 1.49 -27.70
CA ASP A 150 -8.26 0.60 -28.87
C ASP A 150 -6.89 0.24 -29.45
N LEU A 151 -6.82 -0.93 -30.11
CA LEU A 151 -5.60 -1.44 -30.70
C LEU A 151 -5.12 -0.59 -31.88
N GLY A 152 -6.04 -0.05 -32.69
CA GLY A 152 -5.67 0.75 -33.88
C GLY A 152 -4.91 2.03 -33.51
N SER A 153 -5.30 2.67 -32.42
CA SER A 153 -4.57 3.81 -31.84
C SER A 153 -3.24 3.37 -31.23
N ALA A 154 -3.19 2.20 -30.59
CA ALA A 154 -1.97 1.65 -30.02
C ALA A 154 -0.93 1.24 -31.08
N GLN A 155 -1.34 0.91 -32.28
CA GLN A 155 -0.41 0.51 -33.38
C GLN A 155 0.37 1.69 -34.01
N LYS A 156 -0.02 2.93 -33.74
CA LYS A 156 0.70 4.13 -34.25
C LYS A 156 1.85 4.57 -33.34
N LEU A 157 2.39 3.66 -32.53
CA LEU A 157 3.36 3.90 -31.45
C LEU A 157 4.71 4.43 -31.89
N SER A 158 5.18 4.06 -33.07
CA SER A 158 6.51 4.42 -33.59
C SER A 158 6.75 5.95 -33.71
N LYS A 159 5.68 6.76 -33.57
CA LYS A 159 5.79 8.23 -33.58
C LYS A 159 5.93 8.82 -32.17
N ASP A 160 5.51 8.08 -31.13
CA ASP A 160 5.40 8.60 -29.77
C ASP A 160 6.49 8.02 -28.83
N PHE A 161 6.99 6.81 -29.13
CA PHE A 161 7.91 6.08 -28.23
C PHE A 161 9.01 5.38 -29.01
N GLU A 162 10.18 5.27 -28.37
CA GLU A 162 11.27 4.40 -28.79
C GLU A 162 11.18 3.03 -28.09
N PHE A 163 11.45 1.95 -28.82
CA PHE A 163 11.49 0.61 -28.23
C PHE A 163 12.78 0.37 -27.43
N PRO A 164 12.70 -0.43 -26.34
CA PRO A 164 11.54 -1.14 -25.83
C PRO A 164 10.57 -0.23 -25.11
N VAL A 165 9.29 -0.67 -25.02
CA VAL A 165 8.23 0.00 -24.24
C VAL A 165 7.62 -0.97 -23.24
N LEU A 166 6.98 -0.43 -22.20
CA LEU A 166 6.13 -1.19 -21.29
C LEU A 166 4.67 -1.12 -21.76
N VAL A 167 4.02 -2.29 -21.84
CA VAL A 167 2.58 -2.43 -22.05
C VAL A 167 1.97 -2.86 -20.73
N LYS A 168 1.17 -1.98 -20.10
CA LYS A 168 0.63 -2.17 -18.75
C LYS A 168 -0.89 -2.18 -18.76
N GLY A 169 -1.48 -3.03 -17.93
CA GLY A 169 -2.90 -2.94 -17.59
C GLY A 169 -3.17 -1.79 -16.61
N LYS A 170 -4.41 -1.34 -16.57
CA LYS A 170 -4.87 -0.33 -15.60
C LYS A 170 -4.60 -0.75 -14.14
N TYR A 171 -4.77 -2.04 -13.84
CA TYR A 171 -4.65 -2.59 -12.49
C TYR A 171 -3.41 -3.46 -12.35
N TYR A 172 -3.29 -4.49 -13.16
CA TYR A 172 -2.26 -5.52 -13.06
C TYR A 172 -1.64 -5.79 -14.42
N GLU A 173 -0.52 -6.51 -14.38
CA GLU A 173 0.28 -6.95 -15.52
C GLU A 173 1.04 -5.81 -16.21
N ALA A 174 2.29 -6.11 -16.52
CA ALA A 174 3.18 -5.27 -17.30
C ALA A 174 4.12 -6.17 -18.11
N TYR A 175 4.29 -5.86 -19.38
CA TYR A 175 5.14 -6.60 -20.30
C TYR A 175 6.07 -5.66 -21.06
N VAL A 176 7.32 -6.05 -21.23
CA VAL A 176 8.28 -5.33 -22.07
C VAL A 176 8.08 -5.74 -23.51
N ALA A 177 7.79 -4.78 -24.39
CA ALA A 177 7.65 -5.00 -25.82
C ALA A 177 8.82 -4.35 -26.58
N TYR A 178 9.44 -5.11 -27.47
CA TYR A 178 10.59 -4.70 -28.27
C TYR A 178 10.22 -4.29 -29.70
N ASN A 179 8.95 -4.50 -30.09
CA ASN A 179 8.42 -4.16 -31.40
C ASN A 179 6.89 -4.08 -31.36
N GLU A 180 6.29 -3.59 -32.44
CA GLU A 180 4.84 -3.40 -32.57
C GLU A 180 4.02 -4.71 -32.46
N ASP A 181 4.55 -5.82 -32.98
CA ASP A 181 3.86 -7.13 -32.88
C ASP A 181 3.73 -7.60 -31.43
N GLN A 182 4.76 -7.37 -30.62
CA GLN A 182 4.71 -7.67 -29.18
C GLN A 182 3.74 -6.74 -28.46
N VAL A 183 3.67 -5.47 -28.82
CA VAL A 183 2.67 -4.54 -28.26
C VAL A 183 1.26 -5.06 -28.56
N LYS A 184 0.97 -5.48 -29.79
CA LYS A 184 -0.32 -6.05 -30.16
C LYS A 184 -0.63 -7.32 -29.36
N THR A 185 0.35 -8.20 -29.20
CA THR A 185 0.20 -9.43 -28.44
C THR A 185 -0.16 -9.14 -26.98
N TYR A 186 0.57 -8.23 -26.33
CA TYR A 186 0.36 -7.90 -24.93
C TYR A 186 -0.90 -7.05 -24.72
N TYR A 187 -1.24 -6.16 -25.66
CA TYR A 187 -2.52 -5.47 -25.67
C TYR A 187 -3.68 -6.48 -25.59
N ASN A 188 -3.73 -7.43 -26.53
CA ASN A 188 -4.79 -8.43 -26.57
C ASN A 188 -4.82 -9.31 -25.31
N LYS A 189 -3.64 -9.71 -24.81
CA LYS A 189 -3.53 -10.51 -23.59
C LYS A 189 -4.08 -9.79 -22.37
N ILE A 190 -3.73 -8.52 -22.18
CA ILE A 190 -4.18 -7.72 -21.03
C ILE A 190 -5.67 -7.41 -21.15
N THR A 191 -6.12 -6.97 -22.34
CA THR A 191 -7.52 -6.58 -22.53
C THR A 191 -8.49 -7.75 -22.45
N ALA A 192 -8.07 -8.95 -22.85
CA ALA A 192 -8.88 -10.16 -22.69
C ALA A 192 -9.15 -10.51 -21.22
N LYS A 193 -8.24 -10.14 -20.31
CA LYS A 193 -8.33 -10.47 -18.88
C LYS A 193 -8.89 -9.33 -18.04
N TRP A 194 -8.49 -8.09 -18.35
CA TRP A 194 -8.74 -6.92 -17.51
C TRP A 194 -9.54 -5.81 -18.20
N GLY A 195 -9.82 -5.96 -19.51
CA GLY A 195 -10.44 -4.89 -20.29
C GLY A 195 -9.46 -3.75 -20.64
N ALA A 196 -9.99 -2.79 -21.41
CA ALA A 196 -9.32 -1.52 -21.67
C ALA A 196 -9.59 -0.51 -20.54
N PRO A 197 -8.79 0.54 -20.39
CA PRO A 197 -7.63 0.90 -21.22
C PRO A 197 -6.36 0.14 -20.88
N ILE A 198 -5.39 0.17 -21.80
CA ILE A 198 -4.00 -0.14 -21.52
C ILE A 198 -3.15 1.13 -21.49
N ILE A 199 -1.99 1.04 -20.83
CA ILE A 199 -1.00 2.09 -20.78
C ILE A 199 0.23 1.61 -21.54
N ILE A 200 0.73 2.43 -22.47
CA ILE A 200 2.03 2.23 -23.06
C ILE A 200 2.96 3.27 -22.49
N GLN A 201 4.09 2.82 -21.98
CA GLN A 201 5.00 3.65 -21.22
C GLN A 201 6.43 3.42 -21.67
N GLU A 202 7.22 4.47 -21.70
CA GLU A 202 8.66 4.45 -21.88
C GLU A 202 9.30 3.42 -20.92
N PHE A 203 10.22 2.63 -21.46
CA PHE A 203 10.98 1.68 -20.65
C PHE A 203 12.23 2.38 -20.10
N VAL A 204 12.21 2.69 -18.82
CA VAL A 204 13.37 3.27 -18.13
C VAL A 204 14.33 2.16 -17.74
N HIS A 205 15.52 2.17 -18.34
CA HIS A 205 16.59 1.23 -17.98
C HIS A 205 17.23 1.66 -16.66
N GLY A 206 17.13 0.84 -15.63
CA GLY A 206 17.65 1.21 -14.32
C GLY A 206 17.52 0.14 -13.25
N SER A 207 17.55 0.59 -12.02
CA SER A 207 17.32 -0.23 -10.81
C SER A 207 16.10 0.27 -10.05
N GLU A 208 15.32 -0.65 -9.50
CA GLU A 208 14.14 -0.34 -8.73
C GLU A 208 14.47 0.00 -7.27
N PHE A 209 13.83 1.03 -6.78
CA PHE A 209 13.87 1.48 -5.40
C PHE A 209 12.47 1.79 -4.91
N ASN A 210 12.29 1.76 -3.59
CA ASN A 210 11.01 2.10 -2.99
C ASN A 210 11.24 3.07 -1.82
N VAL A 211 10.25 3.91 -1.56
CA VAL A 211 10.19 4.70 -0.32
C VAL A 211 8.85 4.43 0.34
N THR A 212 8.84 4.05 1.61
CA THR A 212 7.62 4.14 2.41
C THR A 212 7.68 5.39 3.26
N GLY A 213 6.52 6.00 3.47
CA GLY A 213 6.45 7.22 4.27
C GLY A 213 5.03 7.51 4.77
N LEU A 214 4.92 8.64 5.42
CA LEU A 214 3.69 9.17 6.01
C LEU A 214 3.63 10.68 5.83
N GLY A 215 2.59 11.16 5.19
CA GLY A 215 2.26 12.58 5.07
C GLY A 215 1.14 12.97 6.02
N ASP A 216 1.19 14.18 6.57
CA ASP A 216 0.21 14.69 7.53
C ASP A 216 -1.07 15.28 6.91
N GLY A 217 -1.13 15.35 5.58
CA GLY A 217 -2.25 15.99 4.87
C GLY A 217 -2.13 17.53 4.75
N LEU A 218 -1.11 18.12 5.35
CA LEU A 218 -0.84 19.57 5.32
C LEU A 218 0.37 19.91 4.44
N GLY A 219 1.13 18.89 4.03
CA GLY A 219 2.33 19.02 3.20
C GLY A 219 3.63 18.72 3.94
N ASN A 220 3.57 18.27 5.20
CA ASN A 220 4.74 17.90 5.96
C ASN A 220 4.99 16.38 5.87
N THR A 221 6.25 16.02 5.67
CA THR A 221 6.70 14.63 5.73
C THR A 221 6.92 14.24 7.19
N ILE A 222 6.08 13.35 7.70
CA ILE A 222 6.23 12.83 9.06
C ILE A 222 7.31 11.74 9.09
N ALA A 223 7.30 10.86 8.10
CA ALA A 223 8.26 9.76 7.98
C ALA A 223 8.60 9.47 6.52
N ALA A 224 9.83 9.05 6.25
CA ALA A 224 10.26 8.54 4.95
C ALA A 224 11.48 7.61 5.11
N VAL A 225 11.36 6.37 4.63
CA VAL A 225 12.43 5.38 4.66
C VAL A 225 12.66 4.80 3.26
N PRO A 226 13.73 5.20 2.57
CA PRO A 226 14.15 4.62 1.31
C PRO A 226 14.65 3.17 1.48
N MET A 227 14.30 2.32 0.52
CA MET A 227 14.68 0.92 0.48
C MET A 227 15.13 0.51 -0.92
N ARG A 228 16.16 -0.32 -0.99
CA ARG A 228 16.56 -1.04 -2.21
C ARG A 228 16.12 -2.48 -2.10
N LYS A 229 15.39 -2.97 -3.11
CA LYS A 229 15.08 -4.40 -3.25
C LYS A 229 16.38 -5.18 -3.47
N GLN A 230 16.63 -6.20 -2.65
CA GLN A 230 17.80 -7.07 -2.78
C GLN A 230 17.45 -8.39 -3.49
N TYR A 231 16.24 -8.85 -3.23
CA TYR A 231 15.68 -10.04 -3.84
C TYR A 231 14.19 -9.83 -4.14
N ILE A 232 13.76 -10.26 -5.31
CA ILE A 232 12.38 -10.14 -5.78
C ILE A 232 11.81 -11.51 -6.16
N THR A 233 10.51 -11.68 -6.01
CA THR A 233 9.77 -12.83 -6.52
C THR A 233 9.59 -12.72 -8.04
N ASP A 234 9.16 -13.80 -8.69
CA ASP A 234 8.83 -13.80 -10.13
C ASP A 234 7.74 -12.78 -10.51
N LYS A 235 6.94 -12.35 -9.53
CA LYS A 235 5.93 -11.31 -9.68
C LYS A 235 6.43 -9.89 -9.32
N GLY A 236 7.75 -9.71 -9.12
CA GLY A 236 8.37 -8.41 -8.82
C GLY A 236 8.21 -7.92 -7.37
N LYS A 237 7.61 -8.74 -6.47
CA LYS A 237 7.46 -8.36 -5.06
C LYS A 237 8.77 -8.48 -4.31
N ALA A 238 9.09 -7.54 -3.42
CA ALA A 238 10.29 -7.60 -2.60
C ALA A 238 10.23 -8.78 -1.62
N TRP A 239 11.19 -9.71 -1.73
CA TRP A 239 11.41 -10.81 -0.80
C TRP A 239 12.52 -10.50 0.22
N GLY A 240 13.40 -9.60 -0.13
CA GLY A 240 14.40 -9.01 0.75
C GLY A 240 14.71 -7.59 0.32
N GLY A 241 14.99 -6.72 1.28
CA GLY A 241 15.30 -5.32 1.00
C GLY A 241 16.10 -4.70 2.15
N VAL A 242 16.82 -3.64 1.84
CA VAL A 242 17.70 -2.93 2.77
C VAL A 242 17.40 -1.44 2.76
N SER A 243 17.35 -0.82 3.95
CA SER A 243 17.25 0.64 4.08
C SER A 243 18.56 1.29 3.61
N ILE A 244 18.42 2.31 2.78
CA ILE A 244 19.56 2.99 2.15
C ILE A 244 19.52 4.49 2.44
N SER A 245 20.69 5.14 2.31
CA SER A 245 20.78 6.60 2.29
C SER A 245 20.82 7.08 0.84
N ASP A 246 19.78 7.80 0.43
CA ASP A 246 19.78 8.52 -0.85
C ASP A 246 18.97 9.81 -0.69
N TYR A 247 19.67 10.96 -0.68
CA TYR A 247 19.03 12.25 -0.45
C TYR A 247 18.06 12.65 -1.56
N ARG A 248 18.30 12.22 -2.81
CA ARG A 248 17.42 12.53 -3.94
C ARG A 248 16.07 11.83 -3.83
N MET A 249 16.08 10.59 -3.31
CA MET A 249 14.84 9.88 -3.02
C MET A 249 14.04 10.60 -1.92
N LEU A 250 14.72 11.08 -0.88
CA LEU A 250 14.06 11.85 0.19
C LEU A 250 13.55 13.21 -0.32
N GLU A 251 14.35 13.89 -1.15
CA GLU A 251 13.93 15.16 -1.78
C GLU A 251 12.69 14.97 -2.66
N MET A 252 12.66 13.94 -3.52
CA MET A 252 11.50 13.59 -4.34
C MET A 252 10.29 13.24 -3.48
N THR A 253 10.50 12.51 -2.39
CA THR A 253 9.43 12.16 -1.43
C THR A 253 8.87 13.42 -0.74
N ASN A 254 9.73 14.31 -0.29
CA ASN A 254 9.33 15.58 0.31
C ASN A 254 8.58 16.46 -0.69
N GLN A 255 9.05 16.52 -1.95
CA GLN A 255 8.34 17.22 -3.03
C GLN A 255 6.96 16.61 -3.27
N PHE A 256 6.87 15.28 -3.36
CA PHE A 256 5.60 14.57 -3.50
C PHE A 256 4.62 14.97 -2.39
N ILE A 257 5.02 14.87 -1.12
CA ILE A 257 4.15 15.19 0.01
C ILE A 257 3.77 16.66 0.03
N SER A 258 4.74 17.57 -0.15
CA SER A 258 4.49 19.02 -0.08
C SER A 258 3.56 19.52 -1.20
N GLN A 259 3.73 19.02 -2.42
CA GLN A 259 2.95 19.44 -3.58
C GLN A 259 1.54 18.84 -3.58
N THR A 260 1.41 17.56 -3.21
CA THR A 260 0.12 16.86 -3.17
C THR A 260 -0.63 17.07 -1.86
N LYS A 261 0.05 17.56 -0.81
CA LYS A 261 -0.44 17.55 0.59
C LYS A 261 -0.90 16.15 1.00
N TRP A 262 -0.09 15.16 0.64
CA TRP A 262 -0.46 13.76 0.86
C TRP A 262 -0.85 13.47 2.30
N ARG A 263 -1.96 12.78 2.46
CA ARG A 263 -2.47 12.33 3.77
C ARG A 263 -2.39 10.82 3.87
N GLY A 264 -1.83 10.31 4.97
CA GLY A 264 -1.73 8.88 5.23
C GLY A 264 -0.42 8.23 4.80
N GLY A 265 -0.35 6.93 5.05
CA GLY A 265 0.78 6.09 4.65
C GLY A 265 0.83 5.88 3.14
N PHE A 266 2.03 5.69 2.61
CA PHE A 266 2.24 5.41 1.19
C PHE A 266 3.49 4.60 0.92
N GLU A 267 3.57 4.07 -0.29
CA GLU A 267 4.80 3.59 -0.90
C GLU A 267 4.95 4.22 -2.27
N LEU A 268 6.12 4.80 -2.56
CA LEU A 268 6.52 5.21 -3.88
C LEU A 268 7.41 4.13 -4.50
N GLU A 269 7.07 3.66 -5.69
CA GLU A 269 7.94 2.81 -6.49
C GLU A 269 8.69 3.65 -7.50
N LEU A 270 10.02 3.56 -7.47
CA LEU A 270 10.92 4.42 -8.21
C LEU A 270 11.86 3.60 -9.11
N MET A 271 12.16 4.12 -10.30
CA MET A 271 13.24 3.62 -11.15
C MET A 271 14.38 4.65 -11.17
N LYS A 272 15.58 4.21 -10.85
CA LYS A 272 16.80 5.03 -10.97
C LYS A 272 17.53 4.65 -12.26
N ASP A 273 17.67 5.59 -13.16
CA ASP A 273 18.37 5.40 -14.44
C ASP A 273 19.89 5.48 -14.30
N LYS A 274 20.60 5.32 -15.43
CA LYS A 274 22.07 5.40 -15.50
C LYS A 274 22.61 6.81 -15.22
N GLN A 275 21.81 7.85 -15.39
CA GLN A 275 22.13 9.24 -15.08
C GLN A 275 21.90 9.58 -13.62
N ASN A 276 21.47 8.61 -12.82
CA ASN A 276 21.05 8.75 -11.41
C ASN A 276 19.77 9.58 -11.23
N ASP A 277 18.94 9.72 -12.26
CA ASP A 277 17.63 10.34 -12.16
C ASP A 277 16.61 9.32 -11.68
N PHE A 278 15.69 9.78 -10.82
CA PHE A 278 14.58 8.96 -10.34
C PHE A 278 13.30 9.27 -11.11
N PHE A 279 12.60 8.22 -11.49
CA PHE A 279 11.29 8.26 -12.11
C PHE A 279 10.28 7.58 -11.20
N LEU A 280 9.20 8.25 -10.89
CA LEU A 280 8.08 7.66 -10.16
C LEU A 280 7.30 6.71 -11.08
N LEU A 281 7.22 5.45 -10.70
CA LEU A 281 6.53 4.41 -11.46
C LEU A 281 5.11 4.17 -10.97
N GLU A 282 4.90 4.24 -9.65
CA GLU A 282 3.64 3.91 -9.00
C GLU A 282 3.56 4.54 -7.61
N ILE A 283 2.35 4.90 -7.19
CA ILE A 283 2.01 5.36 -5.85
C ILE A 283 1.05 4.34 -5.24
N ASN A 284 1.48 3.61 -4.23
CA ASN A 284 0.64 2.75 -3.43
C ASN A 284 0.12 3.56 -2.22
N PRO A 285 -1.20 3.83 -2.12
CA PRO A 285 -1.76 4.77 -1.13
C PRO A 285 -1.98 4.13 0.23
N ARG A 286 -1.11 3.27 0.63
CA ARG A 286 -1.15 2.47 1.86
C ARG A 286 0.25 2.08 2.30
N MET A 287 0.39 1.59 3.53
CA MET A 287 1.64 1.01 4.01
C MET A 287 2.00 -0.25 3.20
N PRO A 288 3.27 -0.43 2.82
CA PRO A 288 3.70 -1.62 2.08
C PRO A 288 3.86 -2.85 2.99
N ALA A 289 3.86 -4.02 2.38
CA ALA A 289 4.10 -5.29 3.07
C ALA A 289 5.48 -5.40 3.76
N TRP A 290 6.39 -4.49 3.46
CA TRP A 290 7.72 -4.39 4.08
C TRP A 290 7.82 -3.24 5.11
N ILE A 291 6.69 -2.65 5.52
CA ILE A 291 6.65 -1.49 6.44
C ILE A 291 7.42 -1.72 7.75
N TYR A 292 7.51 -2.96 8.21
CA TYR A 292 8.25 -3.28 9.43
C TYR A 292 9.77 -3.03 9.31
N LEU A 293 10.30 -2.90 8.09
CA LEU A 293 11.67 -2.40 7.89
C LEU A 293 11.82 -0.96 8.42
N ALA A 294 10.83 -0.11 8.18
CA ALA A 294 10.85 1.27 8.69
C ALA A 294 10.84 1.30 10.23
N VAL A 295 10.04 0.44 10.87
CA VAL A 295 10.04 0.26 12.33
C VAL A 295 11.44 -0.15 12.82
N GLY A 296 12.03 -1.18 12.19
CA GLY A 296 13.38 -1.65 12.50
C GLY A 296 14.49 -0.63 12.22
N ALA A 297 14.24 0.29 11.29
CA ALA A 297 15.13 1.43 11.02
C ALA A 297 14.95 2.60 11.99
N GLY A 298 13.93 2.57 12.86
CA GLY A 298 13.70 3.58 13.91
C GLY A 298 12.54 4.53 13.64
N GLN A 299 11.83 4.39 12.52
CA GLN A 299 10.62 5.16 12.22
C GLN A 299 9.39 4.24 12.33
N ASN A 300 8.70 4.27 13.49
CA ASN A 300 7.47 3.52 13.68
C ASN A 300 6.29 4.23 13.00
N ILE A 301 6.21 4.04 11.69
CA ILE A 301 5.16 4.65 10.85
C ILE A 301 3.74 4.22 11.26
N PRO A 302 3.46 2.93 11.59
CA PRO A 302 2.18 2.52 12.13
C PRO A 302 1.75 3.28 13.39
N GLU A 303 2.64 3.49 14.35
CA GLU A 303 2.37 4.28 15.56
C GLU A 303 2.04 5.73 15.23
N ALA A 304 2.87 6.37 14.39
CA ALA A 304 2.67 7.75 13.97
C ALA A 304 1.35 7.95 13.22
N LEU A 305 0.95 6.98 12.37
CA LEU A 305 -0.34 7.01 11.67
C LEU A 305 -1.52 6.98 12.63
N VAL A 306 -1.46 6.15 13.68
CA VAL A 306 -2.48 6.07 14.73
C VAL A 306 -2.60 7.40 15.47
N GLN A 307 -1.49 8.02 15.85
CA GLN A 307 -1.49 9.31 16.52
C GLN A 307 -2.13 10.40 15.63
N LEU A 308 -1.76 10.47 14.36
CA LEU A 308 -2.40 11.39 13.39
C LEU A 308 -3.90 11.12 13.21
N ALA A 309 -4.32 9.85 13.19
CA ALA A 309 -5.74 9.49 13.12
C ALA A 309 -6.54 10.00 14.33
N LEU A 310 -5.92 10.03 15.50
CA LEU A 310 -6.49 10.57 16.73
C LEU A 310 -6.43 12.11 16.81
N GLY A 311 -5.84 12.77 15.83
CA GLY A 311 -5.67 14.23 15.79
C GLY A 311 -4.53 14.72 16.68
N GLU A 312 -3.60 13.86 17.07
CA GLU A 312 -2.42 14.21 17.84
C GLU A 312 -1.35 14.86 16.95
N GLU A 313 -0.56 15.76 17.50
CA GLU A 313 0.62 16.28 16.81
C GLU A 313 1.74 15.23 16.84
N VAL A 314 2.27 14.92 15.67
CA VAL A 314 3.38 13.99 15.51
C VAL A 314 4.58 14.74 14.94
N PRO A 315 5.68 14.87 15.69
CA PRO A 315 6.87 15.50 15.17
C PRO A 315 7.47 14.64 14.04
N PRO A 316 7.97 15.25 12.95
CA PRO A 316 8.65 14.52 11.91
C PRO A 316 9.86 13.74 12.44
N PHE A 317 10.02 12.51 11.95
CA PHE A 317 11.25 11.75 12.19
C PHE A 317 12.41 12.44 11.46
N THR A 318 13.51 12.66 12.17
CA THR A 318 14.68 13.35 11.62
C THR A 318 15.70 12.43 10.98
N ASP A 319 15.71 11.16 11.38
CA ASP A 319 16.68 10.17 10.94
C ASP A 319 16.08 8.74 10.87
N TYR A 320 16.84 7.84 10.29
CA TYR A 320 16.59 6.40 10.29
C TYR A 320 17.91 5.63 10.14
N LYS A 321 17.93 4.39 10.61
CA LYS A 321 19.12 3.52 10.50
C LYS A 321 19.24 2.98 9.07
N VAL A 322 20.34 3.33 8.41
CA VAL A 322 20.76 2.78 7.12
C VAL A 322 21.37 1.38 7.32
N GLY A 323 21.18 0.50 6.35
CA GLY A 323 21.71 -0.87 6.39
C GLY A 323 20.86 -1.85 7.20
N LYS A 324 19.67 -1.46 7.66
CA LYS A 324 18.69 -2.42 8.16
C LYS A 324 18.12 -3.22 7.00
N MET A 325 18.03 -4.53 7.16
CA MET A 325 17.54 -5.41 6.11
C MET A 325 16.41 -6.29 6.64
N PHE A 326 15.39 -6.50 5.82
CA PHE A 326 14.44 -7.57 6.03
C PHE A 326 14.73 -8.72 5.07
N VAL A 327 14.52 -9.93 5.56
CA VAL A 327 14.54 -11.16 4.77
C VAL A 327 13.24 -11.90 5.09
N ARG A 328 12.47 -12.23 4.06
CA ARG A 328 11.26 -13.03 4.24
C ARG A 328 11.60 -14.51 4.28
N TYR A 329 10.82 -15.23 5.05
CA TYR A 329 10.86 -16.68 5.12
C TYR A 329 9.42 -17.19 5.16
N ALA A 330 9.22 -18.41 4.76
CA ALA A 330 7.96 -19.12 4.90
C ALA A 330 8.14 -20.27 5.88
N TRP A 331 7.12 -20.48 6.71
CA TRP A 331 7.07 -21.59 7.62
C TRP A 331 5.59 -22.01 7.83
N ASP A 332 5.36 -23.28 8.05
CA ASP A 332 4.01 -23.79 8.28
C ASP A 332 3.54 -23.44 9.69
N MET A 333 2.32 -22.94 9.77
CA MET A 333 1.62 -22.75 11.04
C MET A 333 0.66 -23.94 11.23
N ILE A 334 0.78 -24.61 12.37
CA ILE A 334 -0.13 -25.68 12.71
C ILE A 334 -1.25 -25.09 13.54
N VAL A 335 -2.48 -25.27 13.08
CA VAL A 335 -3.70 -24.76 13.71
C VAL A 335 -4.72 -25.89 13.85
N ASP A 336 -5.61 -25.78 14.83
CA ASP A 336 -6.67 -26.75 15.03
C ASP A 336 -7.79 -26.54 14.00
N ILE A 337 -8.35 -27.64 13.52
CA ILE A 337 -9.43 -27.59 12.52
C ILE A 337 -10.68 -26.88 13.06
N GLU A 338 -10.90 -26.92 14.36
CA GLU A 338 -12.00 -26.26 15.05
C GLU A 338 -11.92 -24.73 14.88
N GLU A 339 -10.74 -24.12 14.95
CA GLU A 339 -10.55 -22.68 14.72
C GLU A 339 -10.90 -22.32 13.27
N PHE A 340 -10.44 -23.11 12.29
CA PHE A 340 -10.81 -22.92 10.91
C PHE A 340 -12.31 -23.08 10.67
N GLN A 341 -12.95 -24.06 11.31
CA GLN A 341 -14.40 -24.24 11.23
C GLN A 341 -15.15 -23.07 11.85
N GLN A 342 -14.67 -22.57 13.00
CA GLN A 342 -15.27 -21.43 13.67
C GLN A 342 -15.25 -20.18 12.79
N ILE A 343 -14.09 -19.78 12.29
CA ILE A 343 -13.98 -18.58 11.42
C ILE A 343 -14.76 -18.74 10.11
N SER A 344 -14.76 -19.94 9.53
CA SER A 344 -15.45 -20.21 8.26
C SER A 344 -16.97 -20.22 8.40
N THR A 345 -17.51 -20.65 9.57
CA THR A 345 -18.94 -20.78 9.82
C THR A 345 -19.53 -19.51 10.43
N ASN A 346 -18.86 -18.96 11.43
CA ASN A 346 -19.37 -17.83 12.21
C ASN A 346 -18.86 -16.49 11.70
N GLY A 347 -17.80 -16.49 10.87
CA GLY A 347 -17.15 -15.27 10.41
C GLY A 347 -16.36 -14.51 11.48
N GLU A 348 -16.03 -15.20 12.58
CA GLU A 348 -15.25 -14.65 13.70
C GLU A 348 -14.51 -15.72 14.48
N LEU A 349 -13.32 -15.38 14.96
CA LEU A 349 -12.45 -16.22 15.80
C LEU A 349 -11.79 -15.39 16.89
#